data_5fdda15349463f572c78f5fb67b7802f
#
_entry.id   5fdda15349463f572c78f5fb67b7802f
#
_cell.length_a   1.000
_cell.length_b   1.000
_cell.length_c   1.000
_cell.angle_alpha   90.00
_cell.angle_beta   90.00
_cell.angle_gamma   90.00
#
_symmetry.space_group_name_H-M   'P 1'
#
loop_
_entity.id
_entity.type
_entity.pdbx_description
1 polymer ?
#
loop_
_entity_poly.entity_id
_entity_poly.type
_entity_poly.pdbx_seq_one_letter_code
_entity_poly.pdbx_strand_id
1 'polypeptide(L)'
;GKRVAVVGGGNVAIDVARTALRLGAEDVTIVYRRSRDEMPAAADEIAEAEEEGVRFMYLAAPVEVLGSGKVSGMKVEVMELGEADAKGRRKPVGTGKFETLELDAVISAIGQKIDLGGISAGTGIQLSSKGAVMVDQLSYQTGEPDVFAGGDAVTGPKFAIDAIAAGKEASISIH
;
A
#
# COMPACT_ATOMS: atom_id res chain seq x y z
N GLY A 1 -8.13 20.91 15.97
CA GLY A 1 -7.40 19.78 15.37
C GLY A 1 -8.33 18.76 14.78
N LYS A 2 -7.76 17.72 14.18
CA LYS A 2 -8.52 16.62 13.61
C LYS A 2 -7.98 15.30 14.11
N ARG A 3 -8.88 14.34 14.29
CA ARG A 3 -8.57 12.93 14.57
C ARG A 3 -8.53 12.20 13.22
N VAL A 4 -7.37 11.67 12.88
CA VAL A 4 -7.09 11.07 11.57
C VAL A 4 -6.77 9.59 11.73
N ALA A 5 -7.43 8.72 10.96
CA ALA A 5 -6.98 7.35 10.78
C ALA A 5 -6.25 7.19 9.45
N VAL A 6 -5.09 6.53 9.48
CA VAL A 6 -4.36 6.10 8.29
C VAL A 6 -4.45 4.58 8.20
N VAL A 7 -5.06 4.08 7.15
CA VAL A 7 -5.26 2.64 6.94
C VAL A 7 -4.11 2.07 6.12
N GLY A 8 -3.30 1.22 6.72
CA GLY A 8 -2.17 0.57 6.04
C GLY A 8 -1.02 0.28 7.00
N GLY A 9 0.02 -0.39 6.53
CA GLY A 9 1.18 -0.78 7.36
C GLY A 9 2.51 -0.69 6.63
N GLY A 10 2.56 -0.09 5.45
CA GLY A 10 3.79 0.16 4.70
C GLY A 10 4.37 1.55 4.98
N ASN A 11 5.56 1.84 4.43
CA ASN A 11 6.24 3.14 4.59
C ASN A 11 5.34 4.32 4.20
N VAL A 12 4.50 4.18 3.17
CA VAL A 12 3.53 5.22 2.79
C VAL A 12 2.56 5.56 3.93
N ALA A 13 2.11 4.56 4.70
CA ALA A 13 1.24 4.80 5.85
C ALA A 13 1.97 5.56 6.96
N ILE A 14 3.23 5.24 7.19
CA ILE A 14 4.10 5.94 8.15
C ILE A 14 4.29 7.41 7.72
N ASP A 15 4.70 7.65 6.47
CA ASP A 15 4.91 9.00 5.92
C ASP A 15 3.65 9.87 6.02
N VAL A 16 2.50 9.30 5.65
CA VAL A 16 1.20 9.99 5.70
C VAL A 16 0.82 10.32 7.14
N ALA A 17 1.01 9.40 8.09
CA ALA A 17 0.68 9.61 9.49
C ALA A 17 1.54 10.71 10.13
N ARG A 18 2.86 10.64 9.94
CA ARG A 18 3.81 11.66 10.41
C ARG A 18 3.51 13.02 9.79
N THR A 19 3.22 13.05 8.49
CA THR A 19 2.83 14.29 7.80
C THR A 19 1.54 14.87 8.37
N ALA A 20 0.53 14.06 8.65
CA ALA A 20 -0.72 14.52 9.24
C ALA A 20 -0.51 15.17 10.62
N LEU A 21 0.34 14.58 11.48
CA LEU A 21 0.72 15.19 12.77
C LEU A 21 1.41 16.54 12.58
N ARG A 22 2.40 16.60 11.69
CA ARG A 22 3.17 17.82 11.40
C ARG A 22 2.31 18.94 10.81
N LEU A 23 1.22 18.60 10.15
CA LEU A 23 0.21 19.55 9.65
C LEU A 23 -0.85 19.93 10.69
N GLY A 24 -0.71 19.48 11.94
CA GLY A 24 -1.54 19.90 13.06
C GLY A 24 -2.77 19.04 13.34
N ALA A 25 -2.77 17.76 12.92
CA ALA A 25 -3.74 16.81 13.43
C ALA A 25 -3.52 16.62 14.94
N GLU A 26 -4.60 16.56 15.72
CA GLU A 26 -4.53 16.34 17.19
C GLU A 26 -4.17 14.92 17.53
N ASP A 27 -4.65 13.99 16.70
CA ASP A 27 -4.58 12.57 16.95
C ASP A 27 -4.50 11.84 15.62
N VAL A 28 -3.46 11.04 15.45
CA VAL A 28 -3.26 10.23 14.26
C VAL A 28 -3.06 8.78 14.66
N THR A 29 -3.91 7.91 14.16
CA THR A 29 -3.86 6.47 14.41
C THR A 29 -3.66 5.71 13.10
N ILE A 30 -2.59 4.90 13.03
CA ILE A 30 -2.43 3.91 11.98
C ILE A 30 -3.26 2.68 12.33
N VAL A 31 -4.16 2.28 11.43
CA VAL A 31 -5.00 1.09 11.55
C VAL A 31 -4.44 0.00 10.65
N TYR A 32 -3.98 -1.09 11.26
CA TYR A 32 -3.35 -2.18 10.55
C TYR A 32 -3.92 -3.55 10.91
N ARG A 33 -4.25 -4.35 9.89
CA ARG A 33 -4.98 -5.63 10.05
C ARG A 33 -4.16 -6.80 10.60
N ARG A 34 -2.83 -6.64 10.77
CA ARG A 34 -1.93 -7.63 11.38
C ARG A 34 -1.25 -7.05 12.60
N SER A 35 -0.28 -7.78 13.16
CA SER A 35 0.53 -7.28 14.27
C SER A 35 1.68 -6.40 13.79
N ARG A 36 2.40 -5.81 14.75
CA ARG A 36 3.61 -5.01 14.50
C ARG A 36 4.66 -5.80 13.70
N ASP A 37 4.87 -7.05 14.05
CA ASP A 37 5.91 -7.91 13.47
C ASP A 37 5.68 -8.19 11.97
N GLU A 38 4.44 -8.09 11.52
CA GLU A 38 4.08 -8.29 10.11
C GLU A 38 3.94 -6.98 9.32
N MET A 39 4.26 -5.83 9.92
CA MET A 39 4.27 -4.57 9.18
C MET A 39 5.39 -4.58 8.13
N PRO A 40 5.07 -4.23 6.87
CA PRO A 40 6.09 -4.13 5.84
C PRO A 40 6.90 -2.82 5.90
N ALA A 41 6.52 -1.85 6.74
CA ALA A 41 7.30 -0.65 6.98
C ALA A 41 8.61 -0.96 7.70
N ALA A 42 9.64 -0.15 7.48
CA ALA A 42 10.92 -0.27 8.14
C ALA A 42 10.78 -0.06 9.66
N ALA A 43 11.49 -0.86 10.45
CA ALA A 43 11.33 -0.87 11.91
C ALA A 43 11.75 0.45 12.57
N ASP A 44 12.76 1.10 12.01
CA ASP A 44 13.22 2.43 12.41
C ASP A 44 12.18 3.52 12.12
N GLU A 45 11.53 3.47 10.96
CA GLU A 45 10.45 4.40 10.62
C GLU A 45 9.22 4.23 11.51
N ILE A 46 8.89 2.99 11.89
CA ILE A 46 7.82 2.72 12.86
C ILE A 46 8.16 3.35 14.21
N ALA A 47 9.40 3.15 14.69
CA ALA A 47 9.86 3.70 15.96
C ALA A 47 9.83 5.23 15.96
N GLU A 48 10.33 5.88 14.91
CA GLU A 48 10.28 7.33 14.76
C GLU A 48 8.84 7.88 14.74
N ALA A 49 7.91 7.18 14.08
CA ALA A 49 6.51 7.57 14.09
C ALA A 49 5.88 7.47 15.48
N GLU A 50 6.21 6.43 16.26
CA GLU A 50 5.78 6.28 17.65
C GLU A 50 6.35 7.41 18.54
N GLU A 51 7.63 7.76 18.37
CA GLU A 51 8.28 8.88 19.08
C GLU A 51 7.65 10.24 18.75
N GLU A 52 7.20 10.45 17.51
CA GLU A 52 6.47 11.65 17.09
C GLU A 52 5.03 11.68 17.63
N GLY A 53 4.51 10.59 18.19
CA GLY A 53 3.17 10.52 18.78
C GLY A 53 2.11 9.89 17.89
N VAL A 54 2.48 9.23 16.80
CA VAL A 54 1.53 8.41 16.01
C VAL A 54 1.11 7.21 16.85
N ARG A 55 -0.19 6.98 16.96
CA ARG A 55 -0.74 5.79 17.59
C ARG A 55 -0.90 4.66 16.59
N PHE A 56 -0.81 3.42 17.07
CA PHE A 56 -0.99 2.22 16.26
C PHE A 56 -2.11 1.36 16.81
N MET A 57 -3.08 1.05 15.98
CA MET A 57 -4.12 0.06 16.23
C MET A 57 -3.86 -1.17 15.37
N TYR A 58 -3.21 -2.15 15.97
CA TYR A 58 -2.92 -3.43 15.34
C TYR A 58 -4.13 -4.36 15.40
N LEU A 59 -4.14 -5.39 14.55
CA LEU A 59 -5.20 -6.40 14.48
C LEU A 59 -6.59 -5.76 14.28
N ALA A 60 -6.65 -4.73 13.45
CA ALA A 60 -7.88 -4.01 13.14
C ALA A 60 -8.00 -3.83 11.62
N ALA A 61 -9.11 -4.27 11.06
CA ALA A 61 -9.42 -4.11 9.64
C ALA A 61 -10.60 -3.14 9.45
N PRO A 62 -10.48 -2.11 8.61
CA PRO A 62 -11.59 -1.20 8.34
C PRO A 62 -12.72 -1.94 7.61
N VAL A 63 -13.94 -1.69 8.07
CA VAL A 63 -15.16 -2.27 7.49
C VAL A 63 -16.02 -1.20 6.84
N GLU A 64 -16.15 -0.05 7.51
CA GLU A 64 -17.03 1.03 7.05
C GLU A 64 -16.53 2.39 7.54
N VAL A 65 -16.57 3.38 6.67
CA VAL A 65 -16.37 4.79 7.05
C VAL A 65 -17.72 5.41 7.34
N LEU A 66 -17.88 5.94 8.55
CA LEU A 66 -19.14 6.47 9.04
C LEU A 66 -19.24 7.98 8.79
N GLY A 67 -20.45 8.45 8.52
CA GLY A 67 -20.76 9.88 8.39
C GLY A 67 -21.78 10.17 7.29
N SER A 68 -22.27 11.40 7.30
CA SER A 68 -23.17 11.93 6.28
C SER A 68 -22.63 13.27 5.80
N GLY A 69 -22.14 13.32 4.57
CA GLY A 69 -21.49 14.50 3.97
C GLY A 69 -20.07 14.80 4.50
N LYS A 70 -19.73 14.33 5.69
CA LYS A 70 -18.38 14.35 6.27
C LYS A 70 -18.13 13.10 7.10
N VAL A 71 -16.86 12.73 7.23
CA VAL A 71 -16.45 11.61 8.10
C VAL A 71 -16.76 11.96 9.55
N SER A 72 -17.34 11.01 10.29
CA SER A 72 -17.57 11.08 11.74
C SER A 72 -16.91 9.91 12.49
N GLY A 73 -16.51 8.86 11.78
CA GLY A 73 -15.86 7.71 12.39
C GLY A 73 -15.53 6.62 11.38
N MET A 74 -15.02 5.51 11.89
CA MET A 74 -14.76 4.30 11.13
C MET A 74 -15.04 3.09 11.98
N LYS A 75 -15.82 2.14 11.45
CA LYS A 75 -16.00 0.82 12.04
C LYS A 75 -14.87 -0.08 11.61
N VAL A 76 -14.25 -0.76 12.56
CA VAL A 76 -13.19 -1.73 12.31
C VAL A 76 -13.59 -3.09 12.88
N GLU A 77 -13.16 -4.16 12.24
CA GLU A 77 -13.26 -5.53 12.76
C GLU A 77 -11.96 -5.88 13.48
N VAL A 78 -12.10 -6.44 14.68
CA VAL A 78 -10.97 -6.99 15.43
C VAL A 78 -10.50 -8.28 14.73
N MET A 79 -9.20 -8.37 14.47
CA MET A 79 -8.60 -9.47 13.75
C MET A 79 -7.80 -10.38 14.67
N GLU A 80 -7.64 -11.62 14.26
CA GLU A 80 -6.68 -12.57 14.83
C GLU A 80 -5.72 -13.01 13.72
N LEU A 81 -4.53 -13.48 14.11
CA LEU A 81 -3.57 -14.04 13.18
C LEU A 81 -3.79 -15.55 13.08
N GLY A 82 -4.17 -16.00 11.91
CA GLY A 82 -4.25 -17.43 11.57
C GLY A 82 -2.88 -18.03 11.28
N GLU A 83 -2.87 -19.20 10.62
CA GLU A 83 -1.65 -19.91 10.26
C GLU A 83 -0.76 -19.11 9.30
N ALA A 84 0.54 -19.35 9.38
CA ALA A 84 1.52 -18.76 8.49
C ALA A 84 1.42 -19.35 7.07
N ASP A 85 1.50 -18.50 6.06
CA ASP A 85 1.64 -18.94 4.66
C ASP A 85 3.04 -19.53 4.40
N ALA A 86 3.27 -20.05 3.19
CA ALA A 86 4.56 -20.60 2.78
C ALA A 86 5.74 -19.61 2.86
N LYS A 87 5.46 -18.32 3.03
CA LYS A 87 6.44 -17.24 3.23
C LYS A 87 6.55 -16.81 4.69
N GLY A 88 5.95 -17.55 5.61
CA GLY A 88 5.97 -17.26 7.05
C GLY A 88 5.03 -16.12 7.48
N ARG A 89 4.18 -15.57 6.59
CA ARG A 89 3.26 -14.47 6.93
C ARG A 89 1.91 -15.01 7.38
N ARG A 90 1.46 -14.59 8.55
CA ARG A 90 0.18 -15.00 9.11
C ARG A 90 -0.99 -14.23 8.46
N LYS A 91 -2.01 -14.96 8.04
CA LYS A 91 -3.21 -14.38 7.44
C LYS A 91 -4.09 -13.76 8.52
N PRO A 92 -4.51 -12.49 8.39
CA PRO A 92 -5.49 -11.92 9.32
C PRO A 92 -6.86 -12.57 9.09
N VAL A 93 -7.52 -12.96 10.19
CA VAL A 93 -8.84 -13.59 10.22
C VAL A 93 -9.75 -12.72 11.08
N GLY A 94 -10.94 -12.40 10.57
CA GLY A 94 -11.94 -11.62 11.31
C GLY A 94 -12.52 -12.42 12.48
N THR A 95 -12.69 -11.78 13.61
CA THR A 95 -13.25 -12.38 14.83
C THR A 95 -14.77 -12.21 14.93
N GLY A 96 -15.37 -11.40 14.05
CA GLY A 96 -16.76 -10.97 14.17
C GLY A 96 -17.02 -9.92 15.27
N LYS A 97 -15.97 -9.45 15.95
CA LYS A 97 -16.06 -8.35 16.91
C LYS A 97 -15.73 -7.03 16.23
N PHE A 98 -16.47 -5.99 16.54
CA PHE A 98 -16.32 -4.68 15.91
C PHE A 98 -16.10 -3.60 16.94
N GLU A 99 -15.30 -2.62 16.57
CA GLU A 99 -15.06 -1.38 17.32
C GLU A 99 -15.35 -0.18 16.41
N THR A 100 -15.66 0.95 17.02
CA THR A 100 -15.88 2.21 16.29
C THR A 100 -14.89 3.25 16.78
N LEU A 101 -14.14 3.82 15.85
CA LEU A 101 -13.25 4.95 16.07
C LEU A 101 -13.99 6.23 15.69
N GLU A 102 -13.97 7.22 16.57
CA GLU A 102 -14.45 8.57 16.24
C GLU A 102 -13.35 9.32 15.51
N LEU A 103 -13.62 9.75 14.28
CA LEU A 103 -12.62 10.32 13.36
C LEU A 103 -13.22 11.49 12.58
N ASP A 104 -12.34 12.39 12.17
CA ASP A 104 -12.68 13.51 11.31
C ASP A 104 -12.15 13.32 9.87
N ALA A 105 -11.19 12.39 9.68
CA ALA A 105 -10.67 12.00 8.38
C ALA A 105 -10.15 10.56 8.38
N VAL A 106 -10.24 9.91 7.23
CA VAL A 106 -9.65 8.58 6.96
C VAL A 106 -8.81 8.67 5.70
N ILE A 107 -7.56 8.22 5.77
CA ILE A 107 -6.63 8.19 4.64
C ILE A 107 -6.26 6.74 4.34
N SER A 108 -6.49 6.33 3.09
CA SER A 108 -6.16 4.97 2.64
C SER A 108 -4.72 4.90 2.12
N ALA A 109 -3.89 4.07 2.75
CA ALA A 109 -2.49 3.78 2.37
C ALA A 109 -2.26 2.27 2.18
N ILE A 110 -3.21 1.58 1.55
CA ILE A 110 -3.25 0.12 1.39
C ILE A 110 -2.48 -0.40 0.16
N GLY A 111 -1.76 0.47 -0.52
CA GLY A 111 -1.03 0.19 -1.77
C GLY A 111 -1.85 0.48 -3.02
N GLN A 112 -1.20 0.26 -4.16
CA GLN A 112 -1.76 0.51 -5.48
C GLN A 112 -1.75 -0.76 -6.32
N LYS A 113 -2.58 -0.79 -7.36
CA LYS A 113 -2.57 -1.82 -8.39
C LYS A 113 -2.21 -1.18 -9.72
N ILE A 114 -1.57 -1.96 -10.58
CA ILE A 114 -1.34 -1.56 -11.96
C ILE A 114 -2.69 -1.59 -12.68
N ASP A 115 -3.03 -0.48 -13.33
CA ASP A 115 -4.15 -0.39 -14.26
C ASP A 115 -3.64 0.24 -15.56
N LEU A 116 -3.61 -0.54 -16.61
CA LEU A 116 -3.12 -0.11 -17.93
C LEU A 116 -4.24 0.46 -18.81
N GLY A 117 -5.46 0.57 -18.29
CA GLY A 117 -6.59 1.24 -18.98
C GLY A 117 -6.91 0.69 -20.37
N GLY A 118 -6.55 -0.53 -20.69
CA GLY A 118 -6.81 -1.14 -21.99
C GLY A 118 -5.71 -0.93 -23.06
N ILE A 119 -4.55 -0.32 -22.72
CA ILE A 119 -3.40 -0.17 -23.64
C ILE A 119 -2.95 -1.51 -24.23
N SER A 120 -3.11 -2.61 -23.47
CA SER A 120 -2.75 -3.95 -23.94
C SER A 120 -3.80 -4.60 -24.85
N ALA A 121 -5.00 -4.02 -24.96
CA ALA A 121 -6.10 -4.61 -25.75
C ALA A 121 -5.80 -4.53 -27.26
N GLY A 122 -5.81 -5.70 -27.92
CA GLY A 122 -5.55 -5.79 -29.35
C GLY A 122 -4.07 -5.65 -29.77
N THR A 123 -3.15 -5.70 -28.80
CA THR A 123 -1.69 -5.66 -29.02
C THR A 123 -1.03 -6.98 -28.60
N GLY A 124 0.26 -7.16 -28.93
CA GLY A 124 1.09 -8.26 -28.47
C GLY A 124 1.54 -8.15 -27.01
N ILE A 125 1.13 -7.10 -26.27
CA ILE A 125 1.52 -6.88 -24.87
C ILE A 125 0.83 -7.90 -23.98
N GLN A 126 1.60 -8.78 -23.37
CA GLN A 126 1.10 -9.77 -22.42
C GLN A 126 1.14 -9.24 -20.98
N LEU A 127 0.14 -9.62 -20.20
CA LEU A 127 0.03 -9.26 -18.79
C LEU A 127 0.16 -10.51 -17.91
N SER A 128 0.81 -10.33 -16.77
CA SER A 128 0.85 -11.34 -15.71
C SER A 128 -0.52 -11.47 -15.02
N SER A 129 -0.69 -12.49 -14.19
CA SER A 129 -1.89 -12.67 -13.35
C SER A 129 -2.17 -11.51 -12.38
N LYS A 130 -1.19 -10.63 -12.17
CA LYS A 130 -1.30 -9.42 -11.34
C LYS A 130 -1.52 -8.14 -12.15
N GLY A 131 -1.69 -8.23 -13.47
CA GLY A 131 -1.87 -7.09 -14.35
C GLY A 131 -0.57 -6.36 -14.74
N ALA A 132 0.60 -6.87 -14.35
CA ALA A 132 1.88 -6.31 -14.74
C ALA A 132 2.25 -6.70 -16.17
N VAL A 133 2.87 -5.78 -16.91
CA VAL A 133 3.39 -6.03 -18.25
C VAL A 133 4.51 -7.09 -18.19
N MET A 134 4.40 -8.09 -19.05
CA MET A 134 5.45 -9.10 -19.21
C MET A 134 6.47 -8.59 -20.24
N VAL A 135 7.74 -8.61 -19.85
CA VAL A 135 8.86 -8.19 -20.69
C VAL A 135 9.98 -9.24 -20.66
N ASP A 136 10.81 -9.22 -21.68
CA ASP A 136 12.11 -9.88 -21.61
C ASP A 136 12.98 -9.18 -20.57
N GLN A 137 13.61 -9.94 -19.69
CA GLN A 137 14.31 -9.42 -18.49
C GLN A 137 15.61 -8.68 -18.81
N LEU A 138 16.15 -8.87 -20.01
CA LEU A 138 17.39 -8.23 -20.46
C LEU A 138 17.11 -6.99 -21.29
N SER A 139 16.17 -7.09 -22.24
CA SER A 139 15.87 -6.01 -23.16
C SER A 139 14.75 -5.09 -22.71
N TYR A 140 13.93 -5.50 -21.73
CA TYR A 140 12.69 -4.82 -21.34
C TYR A 140 11.64 -4.71 -22.47
N GLN A 141 11.84 -5.45 -23.59
CA GLN A 141 10.89 -5.51 -24.69
C GLN A 141 9.67 -6.35 -24.30
N THR A 142 8.49 -5.90 -24.69
CA THR A 142 7.23 -6.63 -24.52
C THR A 142 7.03 -7.66 -25.63
N GLY A 143 5.88 -8.32 -25.67
CA GLY A 143 5.47 -9.13 -26.83
C GLY A 143 5.15 -8.30 -28.10
N GLU A 144 5.07 -6.98 -27.99
CA GLU A 144 4.96 -6.07 -29.13
C GLU A 144 6.35 -5.53 -29.48
N PRO A 145 6.85 -5.71 -30.75
CA PRO A 145 8.24 -5.47 -31.10
C PRO A 145 8.79 -4.07 -30.78
N ASP A 146 7.96 -3.04 -30.93
CA ASP A 146 8.39 -1.64 -30.76
C ASP A 146 8.01 -1.07 -29.38
N VAL A 147 7.59 -1.94 -28.45
CA VAL A 147 7.11 -1.53 -27.12
C VAL A 147 7.99 -2.11 -26.02
N PHE A 148 8.52 -1.21 -25.20
CA PHE A 148 9.34 -1.52 -24.04
C PHE A 148 8.62 -1.04 -22.77
N ALA A 149 8.81 -1.75 -21.65
CA ALA A 149 8.22 -1.36 -20.38
C ALA A 149 9.17 -1.63 -19.22
N GLY A 150 9.11 -0.78 -18.21
CA GLY A 150 9.92 -0.90 -16.98
C GLY A 150 9.23 -0.25 -15.78
N GLY A 151 9.90 -0.26 -14.64
CA GLY A 151 9.38 0.30 -13.39
C GLY A 151 8.11 -0.39 -12.91
N ASP A 152 7.21 0.36 -12.29
CA ASP A 152 5.99 -0.15 -11.64
C ASP A 152 5.05 -0.88 -12.59
N ALA A 153 5.06 -0.54 -13.88
CA ALA A 153 4.26 -1.22 -14.89
C ALA A 153 4.65 -2.71 -15.06
N VAL A 154 5.91 -3.05 -14.76
CA VAL A 154 6.47 -4.41 -14.87
C VAL A 154 6.55 -5.11 -13.51
N THR A 155 7.02 -4.40 -12.49
CA THR A 155 7.33 -5.00 -11.18
C THR A 155 6.21 -4.87 -10.15
N GLY A 156 5.23 -4.01 -10.39
CA GLY A 156 4.37 -3.44 -9.35
C GLY A 156 5.08 -2.30 -8.61
N PRO A 157 4.39 -1.62 -7.70
CA PRO A 157 4.94 -0.48 -6.96
C PRO A 157 6.25 -0.82 -6.25
N LYS A 158 7.30 -0.05 -6.55
CA LYS A 158 8.64 -0.12 -5.97
C LYS A 158 9.21 1.29 -5.73
N PHE A 159 10.51 1.38 -5.46
CA PHE A 159 11.20 2.67 -5.29
C PHE A 159 11.43 3.37 -6.63
N ALA A 160 11.42 4.69 -6.62
CA ALA A 160 11.66 5.50 -7.82
C ALA A 160 13.01 5.17 -8.48
N ILE A 161 14.03 4.81 -7.70
CA ILE A 161 15.34 4.42 -8.21
C ILE A 161 15.28 3.14 -9.08
N ASP A 162 14.40 2.19 -8.75
CA ASP A 162 14.21 0.97 -9.54
C ASP A 162 13.61 1.31 -10.92
N ALA A 163 12.67 2.26 -10.95
CA ALA A 163 12.07 2.72 -12.21
C ALA A 163 13.09 3.47 -13.07
N ILE A 164 13.95 4.30 -12.47
CA ILE A 164 15.04 4.99 -13.17
C ILE A 164 16.04 3.99 -13.75
N ALA A 165 16.43 2.97 -12.97
CA ALA A 165 17.33 1.92 -13.43
C ALA A 165 16.72 1.15 -14.62
N ALA A 166 15.48 0.70 -14.50
CA ALA A 166 14.77 0.01 -15.57
C ALA A 166 14.68 0.86 -16.86
N GLY A 167 14.39 2.16 -16.72
CA GLY A 167 14.36 3.08 -17.88
C GLY A 167 15.71 3.24 -18.57
N LYS A 168 16.81 3.29 -17.80
CA LYS A 168 18.17 3.33 -18.36
C LYS A 168 18.49 2.05 -19.14
N GLU A 169 18.22 0.88 -18.57
CA GLU A 169 18.48 -0.40 -19.24
C GLU A 169 17.61 -0.56 -20.50
N ALA A 170 16.32 -0.24 -20.41
CA ALA A 170 15.43 -0.28 -21.57
C ALA A 170 15.91 0.65 -22.70
N SER A 171 16.43 1.84 -22.38
CA SER A 171 16.93 2.79 -23.37
C SER A 171 18.11 2.25 -24.20
N ILE A 172 18.95 1.39 -23.61
CA ILE A 172 20.05 0.73 -24.31
C ILE A 172 19.51 -0.27 -25.36
N SER A 173 18.42 -0.93 -25.03
CA SER A 173 17.80 -1.93 -25.91
C SER A 173 16.99 -1.31 -27.06
N ILE A 174 16.51 -0.08 -26.88
CA ILE A 174 15.80 0.69 -27.93
C ILE A 174 16.75 1.18 -29.01
N HIS A 175 18.03 1.37 -28.69
CA HIS A 175 19.07 1.95 -29.56
C HIS A 175 19.80 0.88 -30.34
#